data_27656b9ca570cb2d4417c0ac71cc4989
#
_entry.id   27656b9ca570cb2d4417c0ac71cc4989
#
_cell.length_a   1.000
_cell.length_b   1.000
_cell.length_c   1.000
_cell.angle_alpha   90.00
_cell.angle_beta   90.00
_cell.angle_gamma   90.00
#
_symmetry.space_group_name_H-M   'P 1'
#
loop_
_entity.id
_entity.type
_entity.pdbx_description
1 polymer ?
#
loop_
_entity_poly.entity_id
_entity_poly.type
_entity_poly.pdbx_seq_one_letter_code
_entity_poly.pdbx_strand_id
1 'polypeptide(L)'
;KQDNPQFLTLSDEQALQDLSLITNSKITYAALILVGKESAIKKFIPQATINLEYRNSLTQINFDNRLIFSEPYFLTNEKLWDAINQRNGKVPVQQGPFIFDIPFFNKEVIREALNNAVAHRDYRKSSEVLIKQFPHELHITNPGGFPFGVNLQNLLTVNSTPRNRLLSDVLAKTGIVERSGQGIDKIYYQSI
;
A
#
# COMPACT_ATOMS: atom_id res chain seq x y z
N LYS A 1 -5.96 -9.02 12.46
CA LYS A 1 -6.39 -10.18 13.27
C LYS A 1 -5.19 -11.08 13.42
N GLN A 2 -4.78 -11.35 14.65
CA GLN A 2 -3.57 -12.10 14.89
C GLN A 2 -3.94 -13.59 15.00
N ASP A 3 -3.41 -14.32 14.04
CA ASP A 3 -3.51 -15.78 14.07
C ASP A 3 -2.43 -16.41 14.96
N ASN A 4 -1.57 -15.61 15.59
CA ASN A 4 -0.53 -16.08 16.49
C ASN A 4 -0.47 -15.27 17.80
N PRO A 5 -1.14 -15.71 18.87
CA PRO A 5 -1.16 -15.04 20.17
C PRO A 5 0.22 -14.94 20.84
N GLN A 6 1.20 -15.76 20.44
CA GLN A 6 2.57 -15.69 20.98
C GLN A 6 3.27 -14.38 20.61
N PHE A 7 2.87 -13.72 19.52
CA PHE A 7 3.42 -12.42 19.12
C PHE A 7 3.15 -11.31 20.15
N LEU A 8 2.07 -11.42 20.93
CA LEU A 8 1.72 -10.45 21.97
C LEU A 8 2.60 -10.52 23.21
N THR A 9 3.33 -11.62 23.40
CA THR A 9 4.20 -11.85 24.55
C THR A 9 5.66 -11.51 24.29
N LEU A 10 6.01 -11.19 23.02
CA LEU A 10 7.36 -10.79 22.63
C LEU A 10 7.64 -9.36 23.05
N SER A 11 8.89 -9.06 23.40
CA SER A 11 9.35 -7.68 23.47
C SER A 11 9.40 -7.07 22.06
N ASP A 12 9.31 -5.73 21.96
CA ASP A 12 9.41 -5.03 20.67
C ASP A 12 10.70 -5.40 19.92
N GLU A 13 11.81 -5.50 20.64
CA GLU A 13 13.10 -5.88 20.06
C GLU A 13 13.07 -7.29 19.51
N GLN A 14 12.50 -8.25 20.24
CA GLN A 14 12.36 -9.64 19.78
C GLN A 14 11.49 -9.72 18.55
N ALA A 15 10.35 -9.02 18.54
CA ALA A 15 9.45 -8.97 17.37
C ALA A 15 10.15 -8.39 16.14
N LEU A 16 10.95 -7.33 16.29
CA LEU A 16 11.72 -6.75 15.20
C LEU A 16 12.82 -7.69 14.68
N GLN A 17 13.46 -8.46 15.57
CA GLN A 17 14.46 -9.47 15.19
C GLN A 17 13.80 -10.64 14.43
N ASP A 18 12.69 -11.18 14.93
CA ASP A 18 11.94 -12.28 14.31
C ASP A 18 11.42 -11.91 12.91
N LEU A 19 11.09 -10.64 12.71
CA LEU A 19 10.72 -10.08 11.41
C LEU A 19 11.94 -9.73 10.53
N SER A 20 13.17 -9.95 11.01
CA SER A 20 14.41 -9.56 10.33
C SER A 20 14.51 -8.04 10.06
N LEU A 21 13.79 -7.24 10.82
CA LEU A 21 13.83 -5.77 10.76
C LEU A 21 15.05 -5.20 11.48
N ILE A 22 15.63 -5.96 12.42
CA ILE A 22 16.94 -5.74 13.02
C ILE A 22 17.83 -6.94 12.65
N THR A 23 18.99 -6.67 12.06
CA THR A 23 19.98 -7.67 11.68
C THR A 23 21.36 -7.22 12.10
N ASN A 24 22.12 -8.07 12.83
CA ASN A 24 23.45 -7.75 13.34
C ASN A 24 23.46 -6.42 14.14
N SER A 25 22.48 -6.24 15.02
CA SER A 25 22.28 -5.02 15.82
C SER A 25 22.10 -3.73 15.00
N LYS A 26 21.76 -3.85 13.71
CA LYS A 26 21.48 -2.71 12.83
C LYS A 26 20.03 -2.72 12.39
N ILE A 27 19.43 -1.53 12.38
CA ILE A 27 18.07 -1.31 11.87
C ILE A 27 18.11 -1.31 10.35
N THR A 28 17.22 -2.09 9.72
CA THR A 28 17.08 -2.13 8.26
C THR A 28 16.27 -0.94 7.74
N TYR A 29 16.39 -0.63 6.45
CA TYR A 29 15.51 0.35 5.79
C TYR A 29 14.04 -0.08 5.83
N ALA A 30 13.77 -1.39 5.77
CA ALA A 30 12.41 -1.91 5.93
C ALA A 30 11.81 -1.59 7.30
N ALA A 31 12.60 -1.67 8.38
CA ALA A 31 12.16 -1.26 9.70
C ALA A 31 11.81 0.24 9.76
N LEU A 32 12.64 1.11 9.16
CA LEU A 32 12.34 2.54 9.09
C LEU A 32 11.02 2.79 8.36
N ILE A 33 10.81 2.16 7.22
CA ILE A 33 9.59 2.34 6.41
C ILE A 33 8.35 1.85 7.14
N LEU A 34 8.43 0.69 7.82
CA LEU A 34 7.26 0.04 8.41
C LEU A 34 6.90 0.58 9.79
N VAL A 35 7.91 0.84 10.65
CA VAL A 35 7.72 1.16 12.08
C VAL A 35 8.60 2.32 12.57
N GLY A 36 9.40 2.94 11.70
CA GLY A 36 10.33 4.00 12.09
C GLY A 36 9.62 5.28 12.53
N LYS A 37 10.26 6.06 13.41
CA LYS A 37 9.75 7.39 13.75
C LYS A 37 9.78 8.29 12.52
N GLU A 38 8.77 9.13 12.34
CA GLU A 38 8.66 10.07 11.21
C GLU A 38 9.94 10.91 11.01
N SER A 39 10.55 11.38 12.10
CA SER A 39 11.80 12.14 12.05
C SER A 39 12.96 11.31 11.47
N ALA A 40 13.02 10.02 11.74
CA ALA A 40 14.02 9.12 11.17
C ALA A 40 13.75 8.82 9.70
N ILE A 41 12.48 8.61 9.32
CA ILE A 41 12.07 8.45 7.93
C ILE A 41 12.48 9.68 7.12
N LYS A 42 12.10 10.88 7.57
CA LYS A 42 12.46 12.16 6.92
C LYS A 42 13.97 12.37 6.79
N LYS A 43 14.74 11.90 7.75
CA LYS A 43 16.20 12.04 7.75
C LYS A 43 16.91 11.06 6.81
N PHE A 44 16.50 9.80 6.81
CA PHE A 44 17.24 8.71 6.15
C PHE A 44 16.59 8.22 4.85
N ILE A 45 15.26 8.36 4.71
CA ILE A 45 14.50 7.93 3.53
C ILE A 45 13.38 8.95 3.26
N PRO A 46 13.66 10.24 3.03
CA PRO A 46 12.63 11.27 2.83
C PRO A 46 11.68 10.92 1.67
N GLN A 47 12.17 10.18 0.70
CA GLN A 47 11.38 9.72 -0.45
C GLN A 47 10.36 8.62 -0.10
N ALA A 48 10.36 8.02 1.10
CA ALA A 48 9.36 7.04 1.52
C ALA A 48 7.99 7.66 1.86
N THR A 49 7.72 8.83 1.31
CA THR A 49 6.47 9.58 1.46
C THR A 49 5.44 9.09 0.45
N ILE A 50 4.16 9.14 0.84
CA ILE A 50 3.02 8.86 -0.03
C ILE A 50 2.16 10.12 -0.11
N ASN A 51 1.87 10.58 -1.31
CA ASN A 51 1.03 11.74 -1.57
C ASN A 51 -0.33 11.28 -2.09
N LEU A 52 -1.41 11.79 -1.50
CA LEU A 52 -2.77 11.63 -1.98
C LEU A 52 -3.30 12.98 -2.48
N GLU A 53 -3.62 13.06 -3.76
CA GLU A 53 -4.24 14.20 -4.40
C GLU A 53 -5.70 13.92 -4.72
N TYR A 54 -6.58 14.83 -4.32
CA TYR A 54 -7.97 14.81 -4.76
C TYR A 54 -8.15 15.67 -6.00
N ARG A 55 -8.87 15.15 -6.99
CA ARG A 55 -9.16 15.80 -8.26
C ARG A 55 -10.61 15.55 -8.68
N ASN A 56 -11.29 16.54 -9.22
CA ASN A 56 -12.69 16.42 -9.65
C ASN A 56 -12.86 15.90 -11.07
N SER A 57 -11.83 15.97 -11.91
CA SER A 57 -11.84 15.43 -13.28
C SER A 57 -10.47 14.95 -13.73
N LEU A 58 -10.45 14.03 -14.71
CA LEU A 58 -9.21 13.50 -15.30
C LEU A 58 -8.39 14.56 -16.05
N THR A 59 -9.05 15.58 -16.57
CA THR A 59 -8.41 16.69 -17.31
C THR A 59 -7.90 17.80 -16.40
N GLN A 60 -8.20 17.73 -15.11
CA GLN A 60 -7.77 18.75 -14.15
C GLN A 60 -6.26 18.67 -13.93
N ILE A 61 -5.56 19.77 -14.18
CA ILE A 61 -4.09 19.88 -14.00
C ILE A 61 -3.75 20.03 -12.51
N ASN A 62 -4.45 20.94 -11.81
CA ASN A 62 -4.24 21.20 -10.39
C ASN A 62 -5.05 20.20 -9.53
N PHE A 63 -4.57 19.92 -8.33
CA PHE A 63 -5.34 19.18 -7.34
C PHE A 63 -6.20 20.13 -6.48
N ASP A 64 -7.34 19.66 -5.98
CA ASP A 64 -8.19 20.41 -5.04
C ASP A 64 -7.58 20.43 -3.64
N ASN A 65 -7.01 19.29 -3.25
CA ASN A 65 -6.33 19.13 -1.98
C ASN A 65 -5.26 18.03 -2.10
N ARG A 66 -4.20 18.13 -1.28
CA ARG A 66 -3.13 17.13 -1.19
C ARG A 66 -2.88 16.79 0.28
N LEU A 67 -2.87 15.51 0.57
CA LEU A 67 -2.44 14.97 1.86
C LEU A 67 -1.08 14.29 1.68
N ILE A 68 -0.19 14.51 2.64
CA ILE A 68 1.19 13.99 2.62
C ILE A 68 1.34 13.07 3.83
N PHE A 69 1.71 11.81 3.57
CA PHE A 69 1.92 10.79 4.59
C PHE A 69 3.41 10.45 4.65
N SER A 70 4.05 10.83 5.74
CA SER A 70 5.47 10.58 6.04
C SER A 70 5.69 9.76 7.31
N GLU A 71 4.61 9.27 7.90
CA GLU A 71 4.62 8.38 9.05
C GLU A 71 5.00 6.94 8.63
N PRO A 72 5.35 6.05 9.59
CA PRO A 72 5.60 4.64 9.28
C PRO A 72 4.39 3.97 8.62
N TYR A 73 4.67 3.08 7.68
CA TYR A 73 3.63 2.54 6.80
C TYR A 73 2.52 1.79 7.55
N PHE A 74 2.82 1.12 8.65
CA PHE A 74 1.79 0.45 9.46
C PHE A 74 0.74 1.42 10.02
N LEU A 75 1.12 2.66 10.32
CA LEU A 75 0.17 3.70 10.72
C LEU A 75 -0.47 4.38 9.50
N THR A 76 0.31 4.54 8.43
CA THR A 76 -0.13 5.22 7.21
C THR A 76 -1.19 4.42 6.46
N ASN A 77 -1.13 3.09 6.45
CA ASN A 77 -2.02 2.23 5.66
C ASN A 77 -3.52 2.48 5.97
N GLU A 78 -3.91 2.48 7.26
CA GLU A 78 -5.30 2.75 7.64
C GLU A 78 -5.68 4.23 7.39
N LYS A 79 -4.79 5.17 7.71
CA LYS A 79 -5.03 6.61 7.45
C LYS A 79 -5.24 6.91 5.97
N LEU A 80 -4.49 6.24 5.10
CA LEU A 80 -4.67 6.34 3.64
C LEU A 80 -6.04 5.83 3.21
N TRP A 81 -6.44 4.67 3.72
CA TRP A 81 -7.77 4.15 3.42
C TRP A 81 -8.85 5.12 3.92
N ASP A 82 -8.75 5.61 5.15
CA ASP A 82 -9.73 6.54 5.72
C ASP A 82 -9.83 7.82 4.89
N ALA A 83 -8.69 8.37 4.45
CA ALA A 83 -8.66 9.54 3.58
C ALA A 83 -9.32 9.26 2.21
N ILE A 84 -9.00 8.13 1.57
CA ILE A 84 -9.62 7.72 0.30
C ILE A 84 -11.12 7.51 0.48
N ASN A 85 -11.53 6.84 1.57
CA ASN A 85 -12.92 6.53 1.84
C ASN A 85 -13.80 7.74 2.16
N GLN A 86 -13.22 8.86 2.63
CA GLN A 86 -13.95 10.11 2.84
C GLN A 86 -14.58 10.68 1.54
N ARG A 87 -13.98 10.38 0.38
CA ARG A 87 -14.48 10.79 -0.94
C ARG A 87 -14.88 9.57 -1.80
N ASN A 88 -15.17 8.45 -1.17
CA ASN A 88 -15.61 7.24 -1.84
C ASN A 88 -17.12 7.31 -2.08
N GLY A 89 -17.52 7.60 -3.30
CA GLY A 89 -18.92 7.59 -3.70
C GLY A 89 -19.52 6.19 -3.68
N LYS A 90 -20.84 6.11 -3.80
CA LYS A 90 -21.58 4.85 -3.82
C LYS A 90 -22.57 4.83 -4.97
N VAL A 91 -22.84 3.65 -5.50
CA VAL A 91 -23.89 3.40 -6.50
C VAL A 91 -25.00 2.57 -5.85
N PRO A 92 -26.27 3.00 -5.89
CA PRO A 92 -27.37 2.17 -5.46
C PRO A 92 -27.61 1.06 -6.49
N VAL A 93 -27.58 -0.19 -6.04
CA VAL A 93 -27.86 -1.38 -6.85
C VAL A 93 -29.09 -2.07 -6.30
N GLN A 94 -30.11 -2.24 -7.14
CA GLN A 94 -31.35 -2.94 -6.77
C GLN A 94 -31.21 -4.44 -7.03
N GLN A 95 -31.46 -5.24 -6.00
CA GLN A 95 -31.55 -6.69 -6.11
C GLN A 95 -32.87 -7.17 -5.52
N GLY A 96 -33.83 -7.48 -6.37
CA GLY A 96 -35.19 -7.78 -5.95
C GLY A 96 -35.84 -6.57 -5.22
N PRO A 97 -36.39 -6.75 -4.01
CA PRO A 97 -36.98 -5.65 -3.23
C PRO A 97 -35.94 -4.81 -2.47
N PHE A 98 -34.66 -5.19 -2.49
CA PHE A 98 -33.62 -4.52 -1.72
C PHE A 98 -32.76 -3.61 -2.56
N ILE A 99 -32.32 -2.47 -1.99
CA ILE A 99 -31.36 -1.55 -2.57
C ILE A 99 -30.08 -1.61 -1.70
N PHE A 100 -28.95 -1.85 -2.33
CA PHE A 100 -27.63 -1.89 -1.71
C PHE A 100 -26.77 -0.76 -2.26
N ASP A 101 -26.10 -0.03 -1.37
CA ASP A 101 -25.12 0.98 -1.75
C ASP A 101 -23.75 0.32 -1.93
N ILE A 102 -23.29 0.23 -3.15
CA ILE A 102 -21.95 -0.34 -3.47
C ILE A 102 -20.94 0.81 -3.59
N PRO A 103 -19.88 0.84 -2.78
CA PRO A 103 -18.85 1.87 -2.89
C PRO A 103 -18.04 1.71 -4.19
N PHE A 104 -17.60 2.82 -4.79
CA PHE A 104 -16.73 2.78 -5.98
C PHE A 104 -15.39 2.11 -5.71
N PHE A 105 -14.82 2.37 -4.51
CA PHE A 105 -13.53 1.78 -4.13
C PHE A 105 -13.73 0.73 -3.05
N ASN A 106 -13.30 -0.50 -3.34
CA ASN A 106 -13.29 -1.59 -2.38
C ASN A 106 -12.05 -1.49 -1.49
N LYS A 107 -12.24 -1.61 -0.17
CA LYS A 107 -11.17 -1.48 0.84
C LYS A 107 -10.03 -2.48 0.60
N GLU A 108 -10.36 -3.74 0.31
CA GLU A 108 -9.36 -4.79 0.15
C GLU A 108 -8.50 -4.56 -1.10
N VAL A 109 -9.15 -4.17 -2.21
CA VAL A 109 -8.47 -3.85 -3.48
C VAL A 109 -7.51 -2.68 -3.31
N ILE A 110 -7.99 -1.59 -2.68
CA ILE A 110 -7.15 -0.41 -2.47
C ILE A 110 -5.98 -0.72 -1.54
N ARG A 111 -6.20 -1.44 -0.44
CA ARG A 111 -5.12 -1.85 0.46
C ARG A 111 -4.09 -2.71 -0.24
N GLU A 112 -4.52 -3.66 -1.07
CA GLU A 112 -3.61 -4.49 -1.85
C GLU A 112 -2.78 -3.64 -2.83
N ALA A 113 -3.41 -2.70 -3.54
CA ALA A 113 -2.71 -1.80 -4.46
C ALA A 113 -1.68 -0.91 -3.74
N LEU A 114 -2.01 -0.40 -2.54
CA LEU A 114 -1.10 0.39 -1.71
C LEU A 114 0.08 -0.45 -1.20
N ASN A 115 -0.18 -1.67 -0.73
CA ASN A 115 0.85 -2.60 -0.27
C ASN A 115 1.82 -2.95 -1.41
N ASN A 116 1.27 -3.21 -2.61
CA ASN A 116 2.07 -3.46 -3.81
C ASN A 116 2.90 -2.23 -4.17
N ALA A 117 2.35 -1.02 -4.09
CA ALA A 117 3.11 0.19 -4.34
C ALA A 117 4.32 0.32 -3.40
N VAL A 118 4.15 0.04 -2.10
CA VAL A 118 5.25 0.09 -1.11
C VAL A 118 6.25 -1.05 -1.32
N ALA A 119 5.80 -2.28 -1.54
CA ALA A 119 6.66 -3.45 -1.73
C ALA A 119 7.49 -3.39 -3.02
N HIS A 120 6.95 -2.78 -4.08
CA HIS A 120 7.60 -2.71 -5.39
C HIS A 120 8.26 -1.38 -5.71
N ARG A 121 8.15 -0.37 -4.84
CA ARG A 121 8.79 0.93 -5.02
C ARG A 121 10.31 0.81 -5.14
N ASP A 122 10.91 1.57 -6.06
CA ASP A 122 12.37 1.76 -6.09
C ASP A 122 12.77 2.92 -5.16
N TYR A 123 13.18 2.58 -3.93
CA TYR A 123 13.58 3.54 -2.89
C TYR A 123 14.88 4.31 -3.21
N ARG A 124 15.60 3.95 -4.28
CA ARG A 124 16.76 4.72 -4.77
C ARG A 124 16.33 5.96 -5.57
N LYS A 125 15.08 6.00 -6.02
CA LYS A 125 14.50 7.14 -6.74
C LYS A 125 13.94 8.15 -5.75
N SER A 126 14.14 9.42 -6.02
CA SER A 126 13.70 10.55 -5.18
C SER A 126 12.21 10.86 -5.26
N SER A 127 11.52 10.42 -6.34
CA SER A 127 10.06 10.64 -6.44
C SER A 127 9.28 9.77 -5.47
N GLU A 128 8.15 10.27 -5.00
CA GLU A 128 7.27 9.63 -4.02
C GLU A 128 6.25 8.69 -4.69
N VAL A 129 5.52 7.91 -3.91
CA VAL A 129 4.28 7.27 -4.38
C VAL A 129 3.22 8.35 -4.48
N LEU A 130 2.59 8.48 -5.66
CA LEU A 130 1.54 9.45 -5.91
C LEU A 130 0.22 8.73 -6.16
N ILE A 131 -0.78 9.08 -5.35
CA ILE A 131 -2.15 8.62 -5.49
C ILE A 131 -2.98 9.80 -5.98
N LYS A 132 -3.69 9.65 -7.10
CA LYS A 132 -4.66 10.62 -7.58
C LYS A 132 -6.04 9.99 -7.48
N GLN A 133 -6.88 10.57 -6.64
CA GLN A 133 -8.27 10.14 -6.50
C GLN A 133 -9.20 11.08 -7.27
N PHE A 134 -9.93 10.50 -8.19
CA PHE A 134 -11.03 11.08 -8.94
C PHE A 134 -12.37 10.54 -8.41
N PRO A 135 -13.51 11.08 -8.83
CA PRO A 135 -14.82 10.60 -8.35
C PRO A 135 -15.06 9.08 -8.53
N HIS A 136 -14.57 8.50 -9.62
CA HIS A 136 -14.80 7.09 -9.97
C HIS A 136 -13.52 6.30 -10.26
N GLU A 137 -12.35 6.94 -10.18
CA GLU A 137 -11.07 6.32 -10.50
C GLU A 137 -10.02 6.66 -9.45
N LEU A 138 -9.09 5.74 -9.24
CA LEU A 138 -7.94 5.95 -8.38
C LEU A 138 -6.68 5.50 -9.10
N HIS A 139 -5.76 6.43 -9.32
CA HIS A 139 -4.50 6.18 -10.00
C HIS A 139 -3.36 6.16 -8.97
N ILE A 140 -2.63 5.04 -8.89
CA ILE A 140 -1.45 4.91 -8.05
C ILE A 140 -0.22 4.86 -8.94
N THR A 141 0.64 5.88 -8.83
CA THR A 141 1.91 5.96 -9.54
C THR A 141 3.05 5.62 -8.60
N ASN A 142 3.85 4.64 -8.97
CA ASN A 142 4.96 4.14 -8.17
C ASN A 142 6.30 4.36 -8.89
N PRO A 143 7.32 4.97 -8.23
CA PRO A 143 8.65 5.10 -8.82
C PRO A 143 9.31 3.75 -9.06
N GLY A 144 9.70 3.50 -10.30
CA GLY A 144 10.31 2.26 -10.76
C GLY A 144 9.57 1.67 -11.95
N GLY A 145 10.27 0.84 -12.73
CA GLY A 145 9.65 0.02 -13.78
C GLY A 145 9.29 -1.36 -13.26
N PHE A 146 8.80 -2.22 -14.11
CA PHE A 146 8.62 -3.64 -13.79
C PHE A 146 9.94 -4.29 -13.36
N PRO A 147 9.92 -5.29 -12.48
CA PRO A 147 11.07 -6.14 -12.21
C PRO A 147 11.58 -6.82 -13.49
N PHE A 148 12.83 -7.27 -13.46
CA PHE A 148 13.41 -7.99 -14.61
C PHE A 148 12.54 -9.21 -14.97
N GLY A 149 12.24 -9.36 -16.25
CA GLY A 149 11.41 -10.46 -16.77
C GLY A 149 9.88 -10.24 -16.65
N VAL A 150 9.43 -9.16 -16.03
CA VAL A 150 8.00 -8.81 -15.91
C VAL A 150 7.65 -7.72 -16.93
N ASN A 151 6.53 -7.90 -17.63
CA ASN A 151 5.96 -6.93 -18.57
C ASN A 151 4.42 -7.02 -18.53
N LEU A 152 3.74 -6.13 -19.27
CA LEU A 152 2.27 -6.10 -19.30
C LEU A 152 1.63 -7.40 -19.82
N GLN A 153 2.34 -8.16 -20.67
CA GLN A 153 1.80 -9.38 -21.28
C GLN A 153 1.85 -10.58 -20.32
N ASN A 154 2.81 -10.60 -19.38
CA ASN A 154 2.98 -11.71 -18.45
C ASN A 154 2.66 -11.36 -16.98
N LEU A 155 2.20 -10.14 -16.69
CA LEU A 155 1.98 -9.63 -15.34
C LEU A 155 1.05 -10.53 -14.49
N LEU A 156 0.03 -11.13 -15.11
CA LEU A 156 -0.94 -12.01 -14.45
C LEU A 156 -0.45 -13.47 -14.29
N THR A 157 0.57 -13.86 -15.02
CA THR A 157 1.03 -15.27 -15.07
C THR A 157 2.39 -15.48 -14.41
N VAL A 158 3.17 -14.40 -14.23
CA VAL A 158 4.49 -14.50 -13.62
C VAL A 158 4.40 -14.48 -12.10
N ASN A 159 5.19 -15.31 -11.45
CA ASN A 159 5.30 -15.27 -9.99
C ASN A 159 5.79 -13.89 -9.54
N SER A 160 5.10 -13.30 -8.56
CA SER A 160 5.46 -12.00 -8.01
C SER A 160 6.87 -12.05 -7.41
N THR A 161 7.76 -11.24 -7.94
CA THR A 161 9.11 -11.01 -7.39
C THR A 161 9.17 -9.58 -6.86
N PRO A 162 8.88 -9.35 -5.58
CA PRO A 162 8.88 -8.00 -5.04
C PRO A 162 10.28 -7.40 -5.06
N ARG A 163 10.38 -6.13 -5.45
CA ARG A 163 11.65 -5.39 -5.45
C ARG A 163 12.25 -5.30 -4.04
N ASN A 164 11.40 -5.12 -3.04
CA ASN A 164 11.79 -5.03 -1.64
C ASN A 164 11.28 -6.26 -0.89
N ARG A 165 11.98 -7.38 -1.05
CA ARG A 165 11.58 -8.68 -0.51
C ARG A 165 11.27 -8.64 0.98
N LEU A 166 12.13 -8.02 1.79
CA LEU A 166 11.91 -7.93 3.24
C LEU A 166 10.61 -7.17 3.58
N LEU A 167 10.31 -6.06 2.87
CA LEU A 167 9.04 -5.35 3.05
C LEU A 167 7.85 -6.26 2.73
N SER A 168 7.87 -6.94 1.60
CA SER A 168 6.81 -7.86 1.18
C SER A 168 6.62 -9.01 2.17
N ASP A 169 7.73 -9.63 2.63
CA ASP A 169 7.69 -10.73 3.60
C ASP A 169 7.09 -10.30 4.94
N VAL A 170 7.44 -9.10 5.43
CA VAL A 170 6.90 -8.56 6.69
C VAL A 170 5.42 -8.20 6.54
N LEU A 171 5.02 -7.55 5.45
CA LEU A 171 3.61 -7.24 5.18
C LEU A 171 2.74 -8.51 5.13
N ALA A 172 3.26 -9.59 4.52
CA ALA A 172 2.59 -10.88 4.48
C ALA A 172 2.54 -11.58 5.85
N LYS A 173 3.64 -11.55 6.63
CA LYS A 173 3.70 -12.14 7.98
C LYS A 173 2.77 -11.43 8.97
N THR A 174 2.59 -10.12 8.81
CA THR A 174 1.71 -9.31 9.68
C THR A 174 0.24 -9.35 9.28
N GLY A 175 -0.12 -10.10 8.23
CA GLY A 175 -1.50 -10.25 7.77
C GLY A 175 -2.05 -8.99 7.09
N ILE A 176 -1.20 -8.03 6.73
CA ILE A 176 -1.60 -6.83 5.97
C ILE A 176 -1.80 -7.18 4.50
N VAL A 177 -1.06 -8.16 3.99
CA VAL A 177 -1.18 -8.70 2.64
C VAL A 177 -1.51 -10.20 2.72
N GLU A 178 -2.43 -10.66 1.89
CA GLU A 178 -2.66 -12.08 1.73
C GLU A 178 -1.50 -12.74 0.97
N ARG A 179 -1.05 -13.92 1.43
CA ARG A 179 0.09 -14.66 0.84
C ARG A 179 -0.22 -15.31 -0.51
N SER A 180 -1.43 -15.19 -1.03
CA SER A 180 -1.92 -16.00 -2.15
C SER A 180 -1.33 -15.67 -3.52
N GLY A 181 -0.52 -14.62 -3.67
CA GLY A 181 -0.03 -14.16 -4.99
C GLY A 181 -1.14 -13.63 -5.91
N GLN A 182 -2.39 -13.59 -5.44
CA GLN A 182 -3.59 -13.20 -6.19
C GLN A 182 -3.89 -11.69 -6.10
N GLY A 183 -2.96 -10.89 -5.55
CA GLY A 183 -3.20 -9.46 -5.34
C GLY A 183 -3.46 -8.70 -6.63
N ILE A 184 -2.70 -8.98 -7.69
CA ILE A 184 -2.90 -8.36 -9.01
C ILE A 184 -4.20 -8.86 -9.63
N ASP A 185 -4.53 -10.14 -9.49
CA ASP A 185 -5.78 -10.71 -9.98
C ASP A 185 -6.99 -10.06 -9.29
N LYS A 186 -6.94 -9.85 -7.97
CA LYS A 186 -7.99 -9.11 -7.23
C LYS A 186 -8.15 -7.70 -7.75
N ILE A 187 -7.06 -6.96 -7.94
CA ILE A 187 -7.10 -5.60 -8.50
C ILE A 187 -7.72 -5.65 -9.90
N TYR A 188 -7.29 -6.56 -10.76
CA TYR A 188 -7.78 -6.66 -12.13
C TYR A 188 -9.27 -7.02 -12.21
N TYR A 189 -9.71 -8.09 -11.51
CA TYR A 189 -11.10 -8.56 -11.59
C TYR A 189 -12.11 -7.69 -10.83
N GLN A 190 -11.69 -6.88 -9.87
CA GLN A 190 -12.59 -6.02 -9.10
C GLN A 190 -12.53 -4.55 -9.55
N SER A 191 -11.70 -4.22 -10.54
CA SER A 191 -11.59 -2.87 -11.13
C SER A 191 -12.33 -2.74 -12.46
N ILE A 192 -12.99 -3.81 -12.91
CA ILE A 192 -13.85 -3.84 -14.08
C ILE A 192 -15.29 -3.78 -13.58
#